data_e0d62ffcecb1141213ba0b30e4620f70
#
_entry.id   e0d62ffcecb1141213ba0b30e4620f70
#
_cell.length_a   1.000
_cell.length_b   1.000
_cell.length_c   1.000
_cell.angle_alpha   90.00
_cell.angle_beta   90.00
_cell.angle_gamma   90.00
#
_symmetry.space_group_name_H-M   'P 1'
#
loop_
_entity.id
_entity.type
_entity.pdbx_description
1 polymer ?
#
loop_
_entity_poly.entity_id
_entity_poly.type
_entity_poly.pdbx_seq_one_letter_code
_entity_poly.pdbx_strand_id
1 'polypeptide(L)'
;NAQQKLRNLAFPPSPEREKFAYDAMLGTLELMAENGITTVSDAGGYWPQGHVNVWKRALKEDTLTVRASNALYVYPDMPFDQQMADLKALHSNDRKSLLRFNQAKIYVDGILEQRTGAMLEPYVKGPGIDHGFDSGFLYFEESTLDRYSQELAEAGFQLHYHVTGDRGARLALDAIAKSDAGPG
;
A
#
# COMPACT_ATOMS: atom_id res chain seq x y z
N ASN A 1 3.95 12.71 -3.26
CA ASN A 1 2.49 12.80 -3.34
C ASN A 1 2.00 13.98 -2.47
N ALA A 2 1.38 15.00 -3.09
CA ALA A 2 0.93 16.22 -2.40
C ALA A 2 -0.06 15.90 -1.26
N GLN A 3 -0.98 14.96 -1.49
CA GLN A 3 -1.96 14.54 -0.49
C GLN A 3 -1.30 13.97 0.78
N GLN A 4 -0.25 13.18 0.64
CA GLN A 4 0.48 12.64 1.78
C GLN A 4 1.25 13.73 2.53
N LYS A 5 1.91 14.64 1.80
CA LYS A 5 2.61 15.78 2.41
C LYS A 5 1.62 16.65 3.20
N LEU A 6 0.45 16.96 2.63
CA LEU A 6 -0.62 17.68 3.31
C LEU A 6 -1.15 16.91 4.52
N ARG A 7 -1.36 15.60 4.41
CA ARG A 7 -1.80 14.76 5.53
C ARG A 7 -0.78 14.77 6.66
N ASN A 8 0.52 14.63 6.35
CA ASN A 8 1.57 14.63 7.37
C ASN A 8 1.70 15.98 8.07
N LEU A 9 1.47 17.09 7.35
CA LEU A 9 1.47 18.43 7.92
C LEU A 9 0.22 18.70 8.77
N ALA A 10 -0.95 18.36 8.27
CA ALA A 10 -2.21 18.61 8.96
C ALA A 10 -2.45 17.62 10.12
N PHE A 11 -1.89 16.43 10.02
CA PHE A 11 -2.15 15.32 10.93
C PHE A 11 -0.85 14.55 11.24
N PRO A 12 0.13 15.18 11.92
CA PRO A 12 1.37 14.50 12.30
C PRO A 12 1.07 13.32 13.26
N PRO A 13 1.89 12.27 13.26
CA PRO A 13 1.78 11.20 14.24
C PRO A 13 1.84 11.75 15.67
N SER A 14 0.93 11.29 16.54
CA SER A 14 0.95 11.62 17.96
C SER A 14 0.33 10.48 18.79
N PRO A 15 0.64 10.38 20.10
CA PRO A 15 0.04 9.39 20.99
C PRO A 15 -1.50 9.45 21.02
N GLU A 16 -2.08 10.65 20.97
CA GLU A 16 -3.54 10.86 20.99
C GLU A 16 -4.16 10.30 19.69
N ARG A 17 -3.50 10.51 18.55
CA ARG A 17 -3.97 9.97 17.27
C ARG A 17 -3.84 8.46 17.20
N GLU A 18 -2.74 7.91 17.72
CA GLU A 18 -2.56 6.46 17.82
C GLU A 18 -3.64 5.86 18.72
N LYS A 19 -3.93 6.49 19.86
CA LYS A 19 -5.05 6.07 20.72
C LYS A 19 -6.38 6.13 20.00
N PHE A 20 -6.70 7.23 19.32
CA PHE A 20 -7.94 7.37 18.54
C PHE A 20 -8.06 6.29 17.46
N ALA A 21 -6.97 6.03 16.73
CA ALA A 21 -6.95 5.00 15.70
C ALA A 21 -7.13 3.58 16.30
N TYR A 22 -6.57 3.35 17.49
CA TYR A 22 -6.76 2.09 18.21
C TYR A 22 -8.21 1.91 18.68
N ASP A 23 -8.81 2.94 19.27
CA ASP A 23 -10.21 2.89 19.71
C ASP A 23 -11.16 2.65 18.52
N ALA A 24 -10.89 3.28 17.37
CA ALA A 24 -11.63 3.04 16.13
C ALA A 24 -11.44 1.62 15.58
N MET A 25 -10.22 1.07 15.71
CA MET A 25 -9.95 -0.32 15.34
C MET A 25 -10.76 -1.30 16.19
N LEU A 26 -10.87 -1.09 17.50
CA LEU A 26 -11.65 -1.97 18.38
C LEU A 26 -13.11 -2.05 17.93
N GLY A 27 -13.74 -0.91 17.63
CA GLY A 27 -15.10 -0.90 17.08
C GLY A 27 -15.22 -1.57 15.71
N THR A 28 -14.17 -1.45 14.88
CA THR A 28 -14.12 -2.14 13.57
C THR A 28 -13.99 -3.67 13.75
N LEU A 29 -13.18 -4.13 14.69
CA LEU A 29 -13.01 -5.56 14.98
C LEU A 29 -14.32 -6.17 15.52
N GLU A 30 -15.06 -5.45 16.37
CA GLU A 30 -16.38 -5.84 16.84
C GLU A 30 -17.35 -6.00 15.67
N LEU A 31 -17.44 -4.98 14.79
CA LEU A 31 -18.28 -5.03 13.59
C LEU A 31 -17.90 -6.19 12.65
N MET A 32 -16.60 -6.47 12.50
CA MET A 32 -16.14 -7.62 11.73
C MET A 32 -16.60 -8.94 12.33
N ALA A 33 -16.51 -9.08 13.65
CA ALA A 33 -16.96 -10.28 14.36
C ALA A 33 -18.47 -10.50 14.22
N GLU A 34 -19.28 -9.45 14.37
CA GLU A 34 -20.73 -9.49 14.15
C GLU A 34 -21.13 -9.95 12.75
N ASN A 35 -20.29 -9.65 11.74
CA ASN A 35 -20.52 -10.06 10.35
C ASN A 35 -19.78 -11.34 9.96
N GLY A 36 -19.19 -12.08 10.91
CA GLY A 36 -18.50 -13.34 10.66
C GLY A 36 -17.20 -13.21 9.86
N ILE A 37 -16.60 -12.00 9.82
CA ILE A 37 -15.33 -11.76 9.13
C ILE A 37 -14.19 -12.24 10.01
N THR A 38 -13.46 -13.25 9.56
CA THR A 38 -12.36 -13.88 10.31
C THR A 38 -10.97 -13.60 9.73
N THR A 39 -10.91 -13.02 8.54
CA THR A 39 -9.65 -12.72 7.84
C THR A 39 -9.78 -11.43 7.07
N VAL A 40 -8.76 -10.58 7.15
CA VAL A 40 -8.71 -9.30 6.44
C VAL A 40 -7.33 -9.10 5.80
N SER A 41 -7.32 -8.37 4.68
CA SER A 41 -6.10 -7.81 4.11
C SER A 41 -6.22 -6.29 4.14
N ASP A 42 -5.35 -5.62 4.93
CA ASP A 42 -5.24 -4.17 4.91
C ASP A 42 -4.30 -3.75 3.79
N ALA A 43 -4.88 -3.26 2.70
CA ALA A 43 -4.18 -2.99 1.45
C ALA A 43 -3.56 -1.58 1.38
N GLY A 44 -3.08 -1.03 2.49
CA GLY A 44 -2.48 0.30 2.43
C GLY A 44 -2.05 0.90 3.76
N GLY A 45 -1.40 0.12 4.60
CA GLY A 45 -0.88 0.59 5.89
C GLY A 45 0.14 1.73 5.73
N TYR A 46 -0.24 2.94 6.16
CA TYR A 46 0.66 4.12 6.22
C TYR A 46 1.57 4.00 7.44
N TRP A 47 2.57 3.14 7.36
CA TRP A 47 3.46 2.77 8.46
C TRP A 47 4.19 3.96 9.13
N PRO A 48 4.63 5.03 8.40
CA PRO A 48 5.24 6.18 9.08
C PRO A 48 4.26 6.99 9.92
N GLN A 49 2.95 6.74 9.80
CA GLN A 49 1.90 7.40 10.59
C GLN A 49 1.43 6.57 11.80
N GLY A 50 2.14 5.50 12.14
CA GLY A 50 1.82 4.68 13.29
C GLY A 50 0.77 3.59 13.09
N HIS A 51 0.27 3.37 11.86
CA HIS A 51 -0.73 2.30 11.61
C HIS A 51 -0.23 0.92 12.04
N VAL A 52 1.06 0.65 11.84
CA VAL A 52 1.69 -0.60 12.29
C VAL A 52 1.58 -0.77 13.81
N ASN A 53 1.74 0.31 14.58
CA ASN A 53 1.67 0.27 16.03
C ASN A 53 0.27 -0.10 16.52
N VAL A 54 -0.77 0.40 15.85
CA VAL A 54 -2.17 0.10 16.18
C VAL A 54 -2.45 -1.39 16.04
N TRP A 55 -2.04 -2.01 14.92
CA TRP A 55 -2.17 -3.45 14.71
C TRP A 55 -1.34 -4.28 15.71
N LYS A 56 -0.08 -3.88 15.95
CA LYS A 56 0.79 -4.54 16.94
C LYS A 56 0.23 -4.45 18.36
N ARG A 57 -0.39 -3.32 18.69
CA ARG A 57 -1.06 -3.13 19.99
C ARG A 57 -2.25 -4.07 20.11
N ALA A 58 -3.12 -4.18 19.10
CA ALA A 58 -4.26 -5.08 19.12
C ALA A 58 -3.83 -6.54 19.31
N LEU A 59 -2.74 -6.97 18.67
CA LEU A 59 -2.18 -8.30 18.89
C LEU A 59 -1.65 -8.47 20.32
N LYS A 60 -0.90 -7.50 20.83
CA LYS A 60 -0.28 -7.54 22.17
C LYS A 60 -1.31 -7.56 23.29
N GLU A 61 -2.41 -6.83 23.13
CA GLU A 61 -3.49 -6.71 24.11
C GLU A 61 -4.56 -7.83 23.95
N ASP A 62 -4.32 -8.80 23.05
CA ASP A 62 -5.22 -9.93 22.75
C ASP A 62 -6.64 -9.48 22.33
N THR A 63 -6.73 -8.33 21.68
CA THR A 63 -7.99 -7.77 21.17
C THR A 63 -8.22 -8.07 19.69
N LEU A 64 -7.22 -8.63 19.00
CA LEU A 64 -7.31 -8.94 17.57
C LEU A 64 -8.16 -10.18 17.32
N THR A 65 -9.35 -10.00 16.74
CA THR A 65 -10.34 -11.07 16.49
C THR A 65 -10.24 -11.70 15.09
N VAL A 66 -9.38 -11.15 14.22
CA VAL A 66 -9.22 -11.57 12.82
C VAL A 66 -7.79 -11.93 12.50
N ARG A 67 -7.59 -12.76 11.48
CA ARG A 67 -6.27 -12.88 10.82
C ARG A 67 -6.07 -11.68 9.93
N ALA A 68 -5.05 -10.88 10.22
CA ALA A 68 -4.72 -9.68 9.47
C ALA A 68 -3.41 -9.86 8.69
N SER A 69 -3.49 -9.67 7.37
CA SER A 69 -2.34 -9.56 6.48
C SER A 69 -2.25 -8.12 6.00
N ASN A 70 -1.21 -7.40 6.41
CA ASN A 70 -1.08 -5.98 6.14
C ASN A 70 -0.08 -5.72 5.02
N ALA A 71 -0.46 -4.83 4.10
CA ALA A 71 0.40 -4.34 3.03
C ALA A 71 1.02 -3.01 3.45
N LEU A 72 2.35 -2.97 3.55
CA LEU A 72 3.09 -1.74 3.82
C LEU A 72 3.17 -0.90 2.55
N TYR A 73 2.79 0.37 2.65
CA TYR A 73 2.78 1.26 1.50
C TYR A 73 4.19 1.65 1.07
N VAL A 74 4.48 1.54 -0.24
CA VAL A 74 5.73 2.00 -0.85
C VAL A 74 5.56 3.43 -1.35
N TYR A 75 6.31 4.34 -0.75
CA TYR A 75 6.23 5.78 -1.02
C TYR A 75 7.15 6.16 -2.18
N PRO A 76 6.64 6.74 -3.27
CA PRO A 76 7.48 7.14 -4.41
C PRO A 76 8.47 8.26 -4.08
N ASP A 77 8.17 9.08 -3.06
CA ASP A 77 8.99 10.24 -2.69
C ASP A 77 10.03 9.93 -1.60
N MET A 78 10.09 8.70 -1.07
CA MET A 78 11.08 8.32 -0.05
C MET A 78 12.40 7.84 -0.70
N PRO A 79 13.56 8.13 -0.08
CA PRO A 79 14.82 7.56 -0.53
C PRO A 79 14.74 6.02 -0.52
N PHE A 80 15.12 5.41 -1.64
CA PHE A 80 14.95 3.97 -1.86
C PHE A 80 15.58 3.11 -0.76
N ASP A 81 16.89 3.31 -0.49
CA ASP A 81 17.63 2.44 0.43
C ASP A 81 17.10 2.55 1.87
N GLN A 82 16.73 3.77 2.31
CA GLN A 82 16.12 3.98 3.62
C GLN A 82 14.77 3.28 3.70
N GLN A 83 13.92 3.47 2.69
CA GLN A 83 12.60 2.84 2.67
C GLN A 83 12.68 1.32 2.67
N MET A 84 13.59 0.74 1.88
CA MET A 84 13.80 -0.70 1.87
C MET A 84 14.27 -1.24 3.21
N ALA A 85 15.16 -0.52 3.90
CA ALA A 85 15.59 -0.90 5.25
C ALA A 85 14.42 -0.89 6.24
N ASP A 86 13.58 0.15 6.21
CA ASP A 86 12.41 0.29 7.08
C ASP A 86 11.36 -0.80 6.80
N LEU A 87 11.05 -1.07 5.53
CA LEU A 87 10.11 -2.11 5.12
C LEU A 87 10.59 -3.50 5.56
N LYS A 88 11.87 -3.82 5.32
CA LYS A 88 12.46 -5.10 5.76
C LYS A 88 12.42 -5.25 7.29
N ALA A 89 12.65 -4.18 8.04
CA ALA A 89 12.56 -4.19 9.51
C ALA A 89 11.12 -4.40 10.03
N LEU A 90 10.12 -4.01 9.25
CA LEU A 90 8.71 -4.20 9.59
C LEU A 90 8.15 -5.55 9.14
N HIS A 91 8.81 -6.22 8.17
CA HIS A 91 8.34 -7.47 7.60
C HIS A 91 8.12 -8.55 8.64
N SER A 92 6.99 -9.23 8.59
CA SER A 92 6.72 -10.43 9.38
C SER A 92 5.75 -11.35 8.64
N ASN A 93 6.04 -12.65 8.63
CA ASN A 93 5.22 -13.66 7.97
C ASN A 93 5.07 -14.95 8.81
N ASP A 94 4.97 -14.81 10.14
CA ASP A 94 4.66 -15.95 10.99
C ASP A 94 3.19 -16.38 10.80
N ARG A 95 3.00 -17.56 10.21
CA ARG A 95 1.67 -18.12 9.94
C ARG A 95 0.91 -18.54 11.20
N LYS A 96 1.57 -18.63 12.35
CA LYS A 96 0.94 -18.92 13.65
C LYS A 96 0.38 -17.65 14.30
N SER A 97 0.88 -16.47 13.92
CA SER A 97 0.39 -15.18 14.37
C SER A 97 -0.92 -14.80 13.66
N LEU A 98 -1.81 -14.14 14.36
CA LEU A 98 -2.96 -13.48 13.75
C LEU A 98 -2.58 -12.25 12.94
N LEU A 99 -1.40 -11.67 13.15
CA LEU A 99 -0.94 -10.45 12.47
C LEU A 99 0.31 -10.72 11.66
N ARG A 100 0.30 -10.29 10.39
CA ARG A 100 1.45 -10.33 9.49
C ARG A 100 1.58 -9.02 8.74
N PHE A 101 2.82 -8.58 8.52
CA PHE A 101 3.19 -7.49 7.63
C PHE A 101 3.99 -8.09 6.48
N ASN A 102 3.32 -8.79 5.61
CA ASN A 102 3.95 -9.63 4.58
C ASN A 102 3.62 -9.20 3.15
N GLN A 103 2.95 -8.08 2.98
CA GLN A 103 2.64 -7.51 1.68
C GLN A 103 3.26 -6.12 1.54
N ALA A 104 3.65 -5.75 0.31
CA ALA A 104 4.09 -4.41 -0.04
C ALA A 104 3.10 -3.80 -1.04
N LYS A 105 2.50 -2.66 -0.70
CA LYS A 105 1.52 -1.96 -1.55
C LYS A 105 2.20 -0.90 -2.39
N ILE A 106 2.14 -1.08 -3.70
CA ILE A 106 2.72 -0.18 -4.70
C ILE A 106 1.60 0.42 -5.54
N TYR A 107 1.51 1.74 -5.60
CA TYR A 107 0.65 2.43 -6.57
C TYR A 107 1.49 2.72 -7.80
N VAL A 108 1.15 2.08 -8.94
CA VAL A 108 1.86 2.27 -10.21
C VAL A 108 1.35 3.52 -10.91
N ASP A 109 0.02 3.72 -10.89
CA ASP A 109 -0.65 4.84 -11.53
C ASP A 109 -1.81 5.39 -10.67
N GLY A 110 -2.61 6.28 -11.26
CA GLY A 110 -3.75 6.92 -10.59
C GLY A 110 -5.09 6.22 -10.86
N ILE A 111 -6.14 7.00 -11.15
CA ILE A 111 -7.50 6.52 -11.39
C ILE A 111 -8.06 7.08 -12.71
N LEU A 112 -8.96 6.33 -13.34
CA LEU A 112 -9.51 6.68 -14.68
C LEU A 112 -10.38 7.93 -14.64
N GLU A 113 -11.20 8.10 -13.62
CA GLU A 113 -12.12 9.23 -13.47
C GLU A 113 -11.39 10.58 -13.43
N GLN A 114 -10.16 10.59 -12.92
CA GLN A 114 -9.30 11.78 -12.89
C GLN A 114 -8.30 11.83 -14.05
N ARG A 115 -8.36 10.88 -14.99
CA ARG A 115 -7.41 10.72 -16.11
C ARG A 115 -5.95 10.61 -15.64
N THR A 116 -5.74 10.02 -14.49
CA THR A 116 -4.41 9.79 -13.92
C THR A 116 -3.95 8.34 -14.01
N GLY A 117 -4.83 7.41 -14.42
CA GLY A 117 -4.43 6.05 -14.81
C GLY A 117 -3.53 6.09 -16.05
N ALA A 118 -2.41 5.37 -16.02
CA ALA A 118 -1.42 5.39 -17.10
C ALA A 118 -1.90 4.53 -18.29
N MET A 119 -2.15 5.20 -19.42
CA MET A 119 -2.68 4.60 -20.64
C MET A 119 -1.60 4.44 -21.71
N LEU A 120 -1.72 3.41 -22.56
CA LEU A 120 -0.90 3.24 -23.76
C LEU A 120 -1.25 4.27 -24.82
N GLU A 121 -2.55 4.49 -25.03
CA GLU A 121 -3.08 5.49 -25.93
C GLU A 121 -3.64 6.68 -25.14
N PRO A 122 -3.61 7.91 -25.69
CA PRO A 122 -4.17 9.07 -25.02
C PRO A 122 -5.67 8.91 -24.72
N TYR A 123 -6.10 9.46 -23.61
CA TYR A 123 -7.53 9.58 -23.29
C TYR A 123 -8.28 10.36 -24.37
N VAL A 124 -9.51 9.93 -24.66
CA VAL A 124 -10.37 10.65 -25.60
C VAL A 124 -10.60 12.08 -25.12
N LYS A 125 -10.32 13.06 -26.01
CA LYS A 125 -10.56 14.47 -25.72
C LYS A 125 -12.05 14.74 -25.72
N GLY A 126 -12.53 15.45 -24.69
CA GLY A 126 -13.91 15.86 -24.57
C GLY A 126 -14.03 17.37 -24.30
N PRO A 127 -15.20 18.00 -24.56
CA PRO A 127 -15.41 19.41 -24.26
C PRO A 127 -15.17 19.73 -22.78
N GLY A 128 -14.31 20.71 -22.51
CA GLY A 128 -14.04 21.20 -21.15
C GLY A 128 -13.08 20.36 -20.30
N ILE A 129 -12.42 19.38 -20.89
CA ILE A 129 -11.52 18.48 -20.16
C ILE A 129 -10.12 18.52 -20.81
N ASP A 130 -9.35 19.54 -20.45
CA ASP A 130 -7.91 19.58 -20.70
C ASP A 130 -7.20 19.64 -19.35
N HIS A 131 -6.72 18.49 -18.87
CA HIS A 131 -6.08 18.36 -17.56
C HIS A 131 -4.57 18.15 -17.65
N GLY A 132 -3.95 18.34 -18.80
CA GLY A 132 -2.50 18.25 -18.97
C GLY A 132 -1.89 16.84 -18.89
N PHE A 133 -2.71 15.81 -18.68
CA PHE A 133 -2.29 14.41 -18.66
C PHE A 133 -2.99 13.62 -19.77
N ASP A 134 -2.48 13.73 -20.99
CA ASP A 134 -3.12 13.08 -22.13
C ASP A 134 -3.20 11.55 -21.97
N SER A 135 -2.19 10.91 -21.36
CA SER A 135 -2.11 9.47 -21.15
C SER A 135 -1.93 9.07 -19.68
N GLY A 136 -2.34 9.94 -18.73
CA GLY A 136 -2.12 9.71 -17.31
C GLY A 136 -0.65 9.81 -16.89
N PHE A 137 -0.31 9.27 -15.73
CA PHE A 137 1.07 9.29 -15.25
C PHE A 137 1.41 8.04 -14.43
N LEU A 138 2.70 7.79 -14.26
CA LEU A 138 3.25 6.76 -13.41
C LEU A 138 3.82 7.41 -12.13
N TYR A 139 3.62 6.75 -10.98
CA TYR A 139 4.25 7.19 -9.73
C TYR A 139 5.72 6.81 -9.63
N PHE A 140 6.15 5.81 -10.40
CA PHE A 140 7.54 5.34 -10.44
C PHE A 140 8.04 5.28 -11.87
N GLU A 141 9.30 5.61 -12.07
CA GLU A 141 10.02 5.23 -13.29
C GLU A 141 10.12 3.70 -13.36
N GLU A 142 10.10 3.14 -14.57
CA GLU A 142 10.10 1.69 -14.79
C GLU A 142 11.24 0.98 -14.05
N SER A 143 12.47 1.49 -14.19
CA SER A 143 13.64 0.92 -13.51
C SER A 143 13.53 0.92 -11.98
N THR A 144 12.89 1.94 -11.43
CA THR A 144 12.64 2.04 -9.97
C THR A 144 11.56 1.05 -9.54
N LEU A 145 10.51 0.90 -10.33
CA LEU A 145 9.45 -0.09 -10.10
C LEU A 145 10.03 -1.52 -10.13
N ASP A 146 10.83 -1.84 -11.15
CA ASP A 146 11.52 -3.12 -11.27
C ASP A 146 12.39 -3.40 -10.04
N ARG A 147 13.18 -2.42 -9.62
CA ARG A 147 14.05 -2.55 -8.46
C ARG A 147 13.27 -2.81 -7.17
N TYR A 148 12.20 -2.04 -6.90
CA TYR A 148 11.32 -2.30 -5.75
C TYR A 148 10.70 -3.69 -5.82
N SER A 149 10.20 -4.09 -6.98
CA SER A 149 9.56 -5.39 -7.18
C SER A 149 10.52 -6.53 -6.87
N GLN A 150 11.73 -6.47 -7.39
CA GLN A 150 12.77 -7.47 -7.16
C GLN A 150 13.17 -7.51 -5.68
N GLU A 151 13.62 -6.39 -5.09
CA GLU A 151 14.14 -6.39 -3.72
C GLU A 151 13.07 -6.70 -2.66
N LEU A 152 11.79 -6.34 -2.90
CA LEU A 152 10.69 -6.70 -2.01
C LEU A 152 10.33 -8.19 -2.12
N ALA A 153 10.31 -8.76 -3.33
CA ALA A 153 10.10 -10.19 -3.53
C ALA A 153 11.21 -11.02 -2.87
N GLU A 154 12.48 -10.66 -3.08
CA GLU A 154 13.63 -11.27 -2.42
C GLU A 154 13.57 -11.18 -0.89
N ALA A 155 13.00 -10.10 -0.35
CA ALA A 155 12.77 -9.94 1.08
C ALA A 155 11.55 -10.72 1.61
N GLY A 156 10.82 -11.44 0.76
CA GLY A 156 9.69 -12.30 1.12
C GLY A 156 8.35 -11.57 1.19
N PHE A 157 8.25 -10.36 0.65
CA PHE A 157 6.97 -9.68 0.52
C PHE A 157 6.17 -10.22 -0.65
N GLN A 158 4.86 -10.37 -0.45
CA GLN A 158 3.90 -10.48 -1.53
C GLN A 158 3.67 -9.08 -2.12
N LEU A 159 3.81 -8.95 -3.43
CA LEU A 159 3.63 -7.69 -4.13
C LEU A 159 2.15 -7.42 -4.37
N HIS A 160 1.69 -6.24 -4.01
CA HIS A 160 0.30 -5.81 -4.15
C HIS A 160 0.24 -4.48 -4.92
N TYR A 161 -0.08 -4.55 -6.20
CA TYR A 161 -0.11 -3.37 -7.07
C TYR A 161 -1.51 -2.74 -7.13
N HIS A 162 -1.55 -1.41 -7.16
CA HIS A 162 -2.67 -0.65 -7.67
C HIS A 162 -2.35 -0.23 -9.09
N VAL A 163 -3.20 -0.63 -10.01
CA VAL A 163 -3.12 -0.27 -11.43
C VAL A 163 -4.52 -0.08 -11.98
N THR A 164 -4.72 0.94 -12.81
CA THR A 164 -6.00 1.23 -13.46
C THR A 164 -5.88 1.41 -14.96
N GLY A 165 -4.77 1.95 -15.45
CA GLY A 165 -4.48 2.07 -16.87
C GLY A 165 -3.78 0.84 -17.44
N ASP A 166 -3.96 0.60 -18.74
CA ASP A 166 -3.37 -0.55 -19.46
C ASP A 166 -1.84 -0.48 -19.52
N ARG A 167 -1.25 0.72 -19.64
CA ARG A 167 0.20 0.93 -19.53
C ARG A 167 0.70 0.62 -18.12
N GLY A 168 -0.03 1.07 -17.09
CA GLY A 168 0.30 0.77 -15.70
C GLY A 168 0.24 -0.75 -15.43
N ALA A 169 -0.79 -1.42 -15.92
CA ALA A 169 -0.95 -2.88 -15.81
C ALA A 169 0.20 -3.63 -16.48
N ARG A 170 0.60 -3.22 -17.70
CA ARG A 170 1.73 -3.82 -18.40
C ARG A 170 3.02 -3.70 -17.59
N LEU A 171 3.34 -2.49 -17.10
CA LEU A 171 4.56 -2.28 -16.31
C LEU A 171 4.56 -3.08 -15.01
N ALA A 172 3.42 -3.20 -14.33
CA ALA A 172 3.32 -4.03 -13.14
C ALA A 172 3.58 -5.52 -13.45
N LEU A 173 2.99 -6.05 -14.53
CA LEU A 173 3.21 -7.44 -14.96
C LEU A 173 4.65 -7.69 -15.39
N ASP A 174 5.27 -6.76 -16.11
CA ASP A 174 6.67 -6.86 -16.53
C ASP A 174 7.60 -6.85 -15.31
N ALA A 175 7.32 -6.00 -14.32
CA ALA A 175 8.08 -5.94 -13.06
C ALA A 175 7.94 -7.24 -12.24
N ILE A 176 6.73 -7.83 -12.17
CA ILE A 176 6.51 -9.14 -11.54
C ILE A 176 7.31 -10.22 -12.27
N ALA A 177 7.25 -10.25 -13.60
CA ALA A 177 7.97 -11.25 -14.39
C ALA A 177 9.49 -11.17 -14.21
N LYS A 178 10.03 -9.94 -14.04
CA LYS A 178 11.47 -9.73 -13.77
C LYS A 178 11.88 -10.08 -12.34
N SER A 179 10.96 -10.01 -11.39
CA SER A 179 11.25 -10.18 -9.95
C SER A 179 11.29 -11.64 -9.49
N ASP A 180 11.04 -12.62 -10.36
CA ASP A 180 10.87 -14.05 -9.98
C ASP A 180 9.87 -14.26 -8.83
N ALA A 181 9.01 -13.28 -8.58
CA ALA A 181 7.94 -13.40 -7.61
C ALA A 181 6.97 -14.49 -8.10
N GLY A 182 7.11 -15.69 -7.58
CA GLY A 182 6.20 -16.78 -7.84
C GLY A 182 4.76 -16.42 -7.43
N PRO A 183 3.77 -17.22 -7.82
CA PRO A 183 2.40 -17.04 -7.37
C PRO A 183 2.36 -17.14 -5.84
N GLY A 184 1.88 -16.07 -5.19
CA GLY A 184 1.76 -15.96 -3.74
C GLY A 184 0.68 -16.87 -3.15
#